data_0ec6b7bb3cbac4b22851fa62439b1797
#
_entry.id   0ec6b7bb3cbac4b22851fa62439b1797
#
_cell.length_a   1.000
_cell.length_b   1.000
_cell.length_c   1.000
_cell.angle_alpha   90.00
_cell.angle_beta   90.00
_cell.angle_gamma   90.00
#
_symmetry.space_group_name_H-M   'P 1'
#
loop_
_entity.id
_entity.type
_entity.pdbx_description
1 polymer ?
#
loop_
_entity_poly.entity_id
_entity_poly.type
_entity_poly.pdbx_seq_one_letter_code
_entity_poly.pdbx_strand_id
1 'polypeptide(L)'
;MNRREFLTSTATGVGVLLGSTTTRAHGSAAQATRKILIAGGGFNTPFIRYMAELTGKTRPKLLYLPTASADSPSGIISWYRNCAPINVEPSVQESFIASSRQSRSWEEVLLSVDGIVCSGGNTLNQQAIWRAQGIDVVLKQAWDRGIVLGGASAGSLCWFEEGTTDSRPKQLTIVKCLGFLEGSHSPHYDAEKNRRPLYHELIGSGQMKPGWACDNDAGIYFEDNEPKRFVHTRDAAKVYYVSLEGGRVVEKPYDPERIA
;
A
#
# COMPACT_ATOMS: atom_id res chain seq x y z
N MET A 1 6.88 63.68 -29.88
CA MET A 1 6.25 65.00 -29.64
C MET A 1 5.51 64.89 -28.34
N ASN A 2 6.11 65.39 -27.29
CA ASN A 2 5.89 66.56 -26.49
C ASN A 2 4.56 66.61 -25.76
N ARG A 3 4.68 66.47 -24.43
CA ARG A 3 4.68 67.54 -23.36
C ARG A 3 3.25 67.72 -22.83
N ARG A 4 2.91 67.86 -21.60
CA ARG A 4 3.43 68.34 -20.31
C ARG A 4 2.28 68.28 -19.31
N GLU A 5 2.58 67.90 -18.13
CA GLU A 5 2.32 68.50 -16.81
C GLU A 5 1.08 69.33 -16.62
N PHE A 6 0.33 69.03 -15.57
CA PHE A 6 -0.01 70.05 -14.55
C PHE A 6 -0.31 69.41 -13.19
N LEU A 7 0.45 69.85 -12.22
CA LEU A 7 0.27 69.66 -10.77
C LEU A 7 -0.91 70.54 -10.29
N THR A 8 -1.69 70.00 -9.31
CA THR A 8 -2.10 70.83 -8.16
C THR A 8 -2.41 69.97 -6.97
N SER A 9 -1.85 70.36 -5.84
CA SER A 9 -1.95 69.99 -4.47
C SER A 9 -3.29 70.34 -3.84
N THR A 10 -3.79 69.51 -2.87
CA THR A 10 -4.04 69.93 -1.48
C THR A 10 -4.77 68.85 -0.68
N ALA A 11 -4.16 68.51 0.40
CA ALA A 11 -4.56 68.55 1.81
C ALA A 11 -5.40 67.41 2.41
N THR A 12 -4.74 66.68 3.27
CA THR A 12 -5.07 66.27 4.65
C THR A 12 -6.41 65.60 4.95
N GLY A 13 -6.35 64.33 5.31
CA GLY A 13 -7.36 63.64 6.07
C GLY A 13 -6.74 62.39 6.69
N VAL A 14 -6.25 62.46 7.95
CA VAL A 14 -5.75 61.34 8.73
C VAL A 14 -6.95 60.56 9.23
N GLY A 15 -7.25 59.44 8.55
CA GLY A 15 -8.19 58.44 9.03
C GLY A 15 -7.40 57.21 9.47
N VAL A 16 -7.21 57.04 10.76
CA VAL A 16 -6.67 55.80 11.35
C VAL A 16 -7.74 54.73 11.27
N LEU A 17 -7.68 53.89 10.25
CA LEU A 17 -8.42 52.63 10.18
C LEU A 17 -7.61 51.58 10.91
N LEU A 18 -8.03 51.25 12.15
CA LEU A 18 -7.63 50.06 12.85
C LEU A 18 -8.15 48.86 12.08
N GLY A 19 -7.36 48.34 11.16
CA GLY A 19 -7.61 47.10 10.47
C GLY A 19 -7.35 45.93 11.45
N SER A 20 -8.43 45.34 11.95
CA SER A 20 -8.39 44.06 12.66
C SER A 20 -7.91 43.00 11.66
N THR A 21 -6.64 42.66 11.70
CA THR A 21 -6.09 41.48 11.01
C THR A 21 -6.56 40.25 11.75
N THR A 22 -7.71 39.69 11.32
CA THR A 22 -8.08 38.33 11.69
C THR A 22 -7.07 37.38 11.02
N THR A 23 -6.06 37.00 11.78
CA THR A 23 -5.17 35.88 11.45
C THR A 23 -6.06 34.64 11.44
N ARG A 24 -6.52 34.22 10.26
CA ARG A 24 -7.07 32.88 10.06
C ARG A 24 -5.94 31.90 10.37
N ALA A 25 -5.97 31.32 11.55
CA ALA A 25 -5.17 30.14 11.85
C ALA A 25 -5.57 29.08 10.83
N HIS A 26 -4.69 28.82 9.84
CA HIS A 26 -4.78 27.59 9.05
C HIS A 26 -4.46 26.46 10.03
N GLY A 27 -5.48 25.90 10.64
CA GLY A 27 -5.37 24.62 11.31
C GLY A 27 -4.87 23.63 10.28
N SER A 28 -3.62 23.17 10.42
CA SER A 28 -3.11 22.03 9.67
C SER A 28 -4.09 20.88 9.96
N ALA A 29 -4.88 20.49 8.96
CA ALA A 29 -5.67 19.27 9.06
C ALA A 29 -4.70 18.15 9.42
N ALA A 30 -4.95 17.46 10.54
CA ALA A 30 -4.12 16.34 10.95
C ALA A 30 -4.02 15.38 9.76
N GLN A 31 -2.80 15.05 9.35
CA GLN A 31 -2.58 14.13 8.24
C GLN A 31 -3.19 12.78 8.61
N ALA A 32 -3.96 12.19 7.70
CA ALA A 32 -4.58 10.89 7.95
C ALA A 32 -3.49 9.83 8.15
N THR A 33 -3.68 8.95 9.14
CA THR A 33 -2.77 7.80 9.37
C THR A 33 -2.79 6.90 8.14
N ARG A 34 -1.64 6.65 7.58
CA ARG A 34 -1.46 5.80 6.39
C ARG A 34 -1.36 4.34 6.85
N LYS A 35 -2.21 3.46 6.29
CA LYS A 35 -2.38 2.10 6.77
C LYS A 35 -2.12 1.08 5.66
N ILE A 36 -1.30 0.06 5.95
CA ILE A 36 -1.07 -1.07 5.05
C ILE A 36 -1.13 -2.38 5.85
N LEU A 37 -1.91 -3.34 5.35
CA LEU A 37 -1.98 -4.71 5.88
C LEU A 37 -1.45 -5.69 4.84
N ILE A 38 -0.32 -6.32 5.13
CA ILE A 38 0.31 -7.32 4.27
C ILE A 38 0.14 -8.73 4.81
N ALA A 39 0.17 -9.74 3.92
CA ALA A 39 0.33 -11.14 4.28
C ALA A 39 1.34 -11.84 3.35
N GLY A 40 2.07 -12.82 3.86
CA GLY A 40 3.03 -13.60 3.06
C GLY A 40 2.34 -14.42 1.97
N GLY A 41 1.21 -15.02 2.30
CA GLY A 41 0.32 -15.73 1.38
C GLY A 41 -1.04 -15.90 2.04
N GLY A 42 -2.11 -15.98 1.24
CA GLY A 42 -3.47 -16.15 1.76
C GLY A 42 -4.05 -14.84 2.33
N PHE A 43 -4.82 -14.12 1.51
CA PHE A 43 -5.59 -12.95 1.98
C PHE A 43 -7.07 -13.32 2.01
N ASN A 44 -7.42 -14.19 2.96
CA ASN A 44 -8.73 -14.83 3.14
C ASN A 44 -9.67 -14.00 4.03
N THR A 45 -10.85 -14.54 4.33
CA THR A 45 -11.89 -13.87 5.13
C THR A 45 -11.39 -13.20 6.42
N PRO A 46 -10.58 -13.85 7.28
CA PRO A 46 -10.04 -13.19 8.47
C PRO A 46 -9.18 -11.96 8.18
N PHE A 47 -8.30 -12.02 7.17
CA PHE A 47 -7.50 -10.85 6.77
C PHE A 47 -8.37 -9.72 6.22
N ILE A 48 -9.39 -10.05 5.41
CA ILE A 48 -10.33 -9.05 4.87
C ILE A 48 -11.17 -8.42 5.98
N ARG A 49 -11.61 -9.22 6.97
CA ARG A 49 -12.33 -8.72 8.16
C ARG A 49 -11.44 -7.76 8.96
N TYR A 50 -10.22 -8.16 9.25
CA TYR A 50 -9.28 -7.31 9.97
C TYR A 50 -8.98 -6.01 9.20
N MET A 51 -8.81 -6.08 7.88
CA MET A 51 -8.68 -4.88 7.03
C MET A 51 -9.93 -3.99 7.11
N ALA A 52 -11.13 -4.57 7.11
CA ALA A 52 -12.38 -3.82 7.27
C ALA A 52 -12.43 -3.07 8.61
N GLU A 53 -12.02 -3.71 9.71
CA GLU A 53 -11.89 -3.08 11.03
C GLU A 53 -10.92 -1.89 11.02
N LEU A 54 -9.78 -2.01 10.32
CA LEU A 54 -8.78 -0.94 10.20
C LEU A 54 -9.32 0.31 9.50
N THR A 55 -10.40 0.21 8.71
CA THR A 55 -11.05 1.37 8.09
C THR A 55 -11.82 2.22 9.09
N GLY A 56 -12.21 1.67 10.22
CA GLY A 56 -13.09 2.32 11.21
C GLY A 56 -14.54 2.50 10.75
N LYS A 57 -14.95 1.89 9.64
CA LYS A 57 -16.30 1.96 9.09
C LYS A 57 -17.12 0.72 9.47
N THR A 58 -18.41 0.90 9.71
CA THR A 58 -19.31 -0.23 10.00
C THR A 58 -19.51 -1.14 8.80
N ARG A 59 -19.59 -0.58 7.60
CA ARG A 59 -19.70 -1.32 6.33
C ARG A 59 -18.79 -0.67 5.28
N PRO A 60 -17.49 -0.94 5.34
CA PRO A 60 -16.53 -0.33 4.42
C PRO A 60 -16.70 -0.81 2.99
N LYS A 61 -16.42 0.09 2.05
CA LYS A 61 -16.25 -0.22 0.63
C LYS A 61 -14.85 -0.77 0.42
N LEU A 62 -14.75 -2.04 0.06
CA LEU A 62 -13.47 -2.69 -0.22
C LEU A 62 -13.36 -3.04 -1.70
N LEU A 63 -12.31 -2.54 -2.33
CA LEU A 63 -12.01 -2.78 -3.72
C LEU A 63 -10.92 -3.85 -3.85
N TYR A 64 -11.14 -4.83 -4.73
CA TYR A 64 -10.12 -5.76 -5.17
C TYR A 64 -9.51 -5.32 -6.49
N LEU A 65 -8.18 -5.23 -6.54
CA LEU A 65 -7.41 -4.86 -7.72
C LEU A 65 -6.60 -6.07 -8.20
N PRO A 66 -7.15 -6.88 -9.14
CA PRO A 66 -6.59 -8.19 -9.53
C PRO A 66 -5.46 -8.12 -10.56
N THR A 67 -4.72 -7.00 -10.65
CA THR A 67 -3.70 -6.77 -11.70
C THR A 67 -2.63 -7.85 -11.74
N ALA A 68 -2.08 -8.26 -10.58
CA ALA A 68 -0.99 -9.25 -10.53
C ALA A 68 -1.44 -10.64 -11.04
N SER A 69 -2.73 -10.95 -10.94
CA SER A 69 -3.34 -12.20 -11.43
C SER A 69 -3.93 -12.08 -12.85
N ALA A 70 -3.62 -10.99 -13.57
CA ALA A 70 -4.15 -10.70 -14.90
C ALA A 70 -5.69 -10.73 -14.95
N ASP A 71 -6.33 -10.11 -13.95
CA ASP A 71 -7.78 -10.02 -13.79
C ASP A 71 -8.46 -11.41 -13.75
N SER A 72 -7.81 -12.40 -13.14
CA SER A 72 -8.27 -13.80 -13.08
C SER A 72 -9.70 -13.93 -12.57
N PRO A 73 -10.63 -14.51 -13.36
CA PRO A 73 -12.01 -14.72 -12.92
C PRO A 73 -12.12 -15.57 -11.64
N SER A 74 -11.26 -16.57 -11.46
CA SER A 74 -11.25 -17.40 -10.25
C SER A 74 -10.84 -16.60 -9.01
N GLY A 75 -9.90 -15.67 -9.15
CA GLY A 75 -9.51 -14.73 -8.10
C GLY A 75 -10.66 -13.79 -7.71
N ILE A 76 -11.37 -13.27 -8.71
CA ILE A 76 -12.54 -12.40 -8.52
C ILE A 76 -13.68 -13.16 -7.81
N ILE A 77 -13.96 -14.40 -8.22
CA ILE A 77 -14.97 -15.24 -7.54
C ILE A 77 -14.56 -15.52 -6.10
N SER A 78 -13.29 -15.83 -5.84
CA SER A 78 -12.76 -16.06 -4.49
C SER A 78 -12.86 -14.81 -3.63
N TRP A 79 -12.61 -13.63 -4.18
CA TRP A 79 -12.79 -12.35 -3.50
C TRP A 79 -14.23 -12.18 -2.97
N TYR A 80 -15.24 -12.30 -3.84
CA TYR A 80 -16.63 -12.17 -3.43
C TYR A 80 -17.04 -13.26 -2.42
N ARG A 81 -16.56 -14.50 -2.60
CA ARG A 81 -16.82 -15.61 -1.65
C ARG A 81 -16.23 -15.30 -0.27
N ASN A 82 -15.02 -14.76 -0.18
CA ASN A 82 -14.40 -14.39 1.08
C ASN A 82 -15.07 -13.19 1.75
N CYS A 83 -15.65 -12.28 0.99
CA CYS A 83 -16.38 -11.13 1.51
C CYS A 83 -17.80 -11.47 1.97
N ALA A 84 -18.42 -12.52 1.43
CA ALA A 84 -19.81 -12.87 1.70
C ALA A 84 -20.19 -13.02 3.19
N PRO A 85 -19.34 -13.59 4.08
CA PRO A 85 -19.68 -13.76 5.50
C PRO A 85 -19.38 -12.52 6.38
N ILE A 86 -18.96 -11.40 5.81
CA ILE A 86 -18.59 -10.19 6.57
C ILE A 86 -19.35 -8.95 6.08
N ASN A 87 -19.50 -7.96 6.96
CA ASN A 87 -20.26 -6.76 6.66
C ASN A 87 -19.41 -5.72 5.90
N VAL A 88 -19.21 -5.97 4.61
CA VAL A 88 -18.47 -5.06 3.71
C VAL A 88 -19.27 -4.83 2.41
N GLU A 89 -18.89 -3.83 1.65
CA GLU A 89 -19.36 -3.58 0.28
C GLU A 89 -18.21 -3.90 -0.69
N PRO A 90 -18.14 -5.15 -1.21
CA PRO A 90 -17.05 -5.56 -2.04
C PRO A 90 -17.25 -5.11 -3.49
N SER A 91 -16.17 -4.68 -4.13
CA SER A 91 -16.12 -4.37 -5.56
C SER A 91 -14.82 -4.86 -6.17
N VAL A 92 -14.76 -4.86 -7.49
CA VAL A 92 -13.57 -5.25 -8.26
C VAL A 92 -13.32 -4.22 -9.33
N GLN A 93 -12.06 -3.87 -9.54
CA GLN A 93 -11.63 -3.06 -10.66
C GLN A 93 -10.58 -3.83 -11.46
N GLU A 94 -10.99 -4.30 -12.62
CA GLU A 94 -10.09 -4.92 -13.59
C GLU A 94 -9.19 -3.85 -14.22
N SER A 95 -7.93 -4.19 -14.47
CA SER A 95 -6.90 -3.25 -14.94
C SER A 95 -6.12 -3.75 -16.16
N PHE A 96 -6.30 -5.00 -16.56
CA PHE A 96 -5.51 -5.60 -17.62
C PHE A 96 -6.07 -5.27 -19.02
N ILE A 97 -7.20 -5.87 -19.39
CA ILE A 97 -7.85 -5.63 -20.69
C ILE A 97 -9.06 -4.72 -20.51
N ALA A 98 -9.83 -4.93 -19.46
CA ALA A 98 -11.10 -4.22 -19.25
C ALA A 98 -10.93 -2.72 -18.99
N SER A 99 -9.72 -2.27 -18.59
CA SER A 99 -9.42 -0.83 -18.42
C SER A 99 -9.70 0.01 -19.67
N SER A 100 -9.60 -0.58 -20.88
CA SER A 100 -9.94 0.10 -22.13
C SER A 100 -11.43 0.45 -22.27
N ARG A 101 -12.30 -0.16 -21.46
CA ARG A 101 -13.76 0.07 -21.42
C ARG A 101 -14.19 0.86 -20.20
N GLN A 102 -13.25 1.25 -19.35
CA GLN A 102 -13.52 1.97 -18.12
C GLN A 102 -14.03 3.39 -18.45
N SER A 103 -15.16 3.77 -17.87
CA SER A 103 -15.76 5.10 -18.03
C SER A 103 -15.32 6.10 -16.94
N ARG A 104 -14.79 5.60 -15.81
CA ARG A 104 -14.33 6.38 -14.67
C ARG A 104 -12.80 6.43 -14.65
N SER A 105 -12.23 7.54 -14.21
CA SER A 105 -10.79 7.65 -14.02
C SER A 105 -10.31 6.75 -12.86
N TRP A 106 -9.00 6.52 -12.78
CA TRP A 106 -8.40 5.76 -11.67
C TRP A 106 -8.64 6.47 -10.33
N GLU A 107 -8.59 7.80 -10.31
CA GLU A 107 -8.90 8.62 -9.14
C GLU A 107 -10.35 8.42 -8.69
N GLU A 108 -11.31 8.49 -9.61
CA GLU A 108 -12.73 8.29 -9.30
C GLU A 108 -13.03 6.89 -8.76
N VAL A 109 -12.25 5.89 -9.15
CA VAL A 109 -12.42 4.52 -8.66
C VAL A 109 -11.69 4.32 -7.34
N LEU A 110 -10.35 4.53 -7.32
CA LEU A 110 -9.50 4.14 -6.20
C LEU A 110 -9.66 5.07 -4.97
N LEU A 111 -10.06 6.33 -5.18
CA LEU A 111 -10.25 7.28 -4.07
C LEU A 111 -11.68 7.31 -3.52
N SER A 112 -12.59 6.49 -4.06
CA SER A 112 -14.00 6.42 -3.62
C SER A 112 -14.30 5.26 -2.65
N VAL A 113 -13.26 4.51 -2.26
CA VAL A 113 -13.38 3.33 -1.40
C VAL A 113 -12.67 3.53 -0.06
N ASP A 114 -12.88 2.63 0.90
CA ASP A 114 -12.28 2.71 2.23
C ASP A 114 -11.05 1.79 2.36
N GLY A 115 -10.95 0.79 1.47
CA GLY A 115 -9.79 -0.09 1.41
C GLY A 115 -9.58 -0.70 0.03
N ILE A 116 -8.31 -1.00 -0.31
CA ILE A 116 -7.89 -1.58 -1.59
C ILE A 116 -7.04 -2.82 -1.32
N VAL A 117 -7.52 -3.98 -1.79
CA VAL A 117 -6.81 -5.26 -1.71
C VAL A 117 -6.20 -5.60 -3.06
N CYS A 118 -4.88 -5.75 -3.10
CA CYS A 118 -4.16 -6.14 -4.31
C CYS A 118 -3.96 -7.66 -4.37
N SER A 119 -4.15 -8.23 -5.56
CA SER A 119 -3.99 -9.67 -5.77
C SER A 119 -2.55 -10.15 -5.64
N GLY A 120 -2.38 -11.41 -5.28
CA GLY A 120 -1.18 -12.17 -5.58
C GLY A 120 -1.02 -12.46 -7.07
N GLY A 121 0.15 -12.92 -7.49
CA GLY A 121 0.46 -13.25 -8.88
C GLY A 121 1.82 -12.69 -9.33
N ASN A 122 1.91 -12.15 -10.54
CA ASN A 122 3.15 -11.64 -11.10
C ASN A 122 3.40 -10.17 -10.71
N THR A 123 4.31 -9.95 -9.76
CA THR A 123 4.65 -8.61 -9.27
C THR A 123 5.26 -7.72 -10.35
N LEU A 124 6.09 -8.27 -11.23
CA LEU A 124 6.74 -7.51 -12.29
C LEU A 124 5.73 -6.92 -13.27
N ASN A 125 4.76 -7.75 -13.71
CA ASN A 125 3.69 -7.30 -14.60
C ASN A 125 2.77 -6.30 -13.91
N GLN A 126 2.43 -6.52 -12.64
CA GLN A 126 1.65 -5.59 -11.83
C GLN A 126 2.29 -4.20 -11.81
N GLN A 127 3.59 -4.12 -11.47
CA GLN A 127 4.33 -2.86 -11.42
C GLN A 127 4.40 -2.16 -12.78
N ALA A 128 4.60 -2.93 -13.85
CA ALA A 128 4.65 -2.38 -15.21
C ALA A 128 3.31 -1.76 -15.64
N ILE A 129 2.20 -2.46 -15.40
CA ILE A 129 0.87 -1.98 -15.73
C ILE A 129 0.49 -0.75 -14.91
N TRP A 130 0.75 -0.79 -13.59
CA TRP A 130 0.41 0.32 -12.70
C TRP A 130 1.13 1.60 -13.10
N ARG A 131 2.43 1.53 -13.38
CA ARG A 131 3.21 2.69 -13.86
C ARG A 131 2.77 3.18 -15.23
N ALA A 132 2.47 2.27 -16.16
CA ALA A 132 2.02 2.64 -17.49
C ALA A 132 0.65 3.34 -17.50
N GLN A 133 -0.22 3.04 -16.54
CA GLN A 133 -1.56 3.60 -16.44
C GLN A 133 -1.70 4.68 -15.35
N GLY A 134 -0.65 4.99 -14.59
CA GLY A 134 -0.68 5.97 -13.50
C GLY A 134 -1.43 5.50 -12.25
N ILE A 135 -1.71 4.20 -12.14
CA ILE A 135 -2.39 3.60 -10.97
C ILE A 135 -1.54 3.75 -9.71
N ASP A 136 -0.22 3.61 -9.82
CA ASP A 136 0.75 3.78 -8.74
C ASP A 136 0.66 5.16 -8.08
N VAL A 137 0.49 6.21 -8.88
CA VAL A 137 0.31 7.59 -8.38
C VAL A 137 -0.99 7.72 -7.59
N VAL A 138 -2.08 7.13 -8.09
CA VAL A 138 -3.38 7.19 -7.41
C VAL A 138 -3.40 6.33 -6.15
N LEU A 139 -2.72 5.18 -6.15
CA LEU A 139 -2.54 4.36 -4.94
C LEU A 139 -1.77 5.12 -3.85
N LYS A 140 -0.75 5.89 -4.23
CA LYS A 140 -0.05 6.78 -3.28
C LYS A 140 -1.00 7.83 -2.68
N GLN A 141 -1.83 8.45 -3.51
CA GLN A 141 -2.84 9.41 -3.03
C GLN A 141 -3.86 8.72 -2.10
N ALA A 142 -4.31 7.50 -2.43
CA ALA A 142 -5.23 6.73 -1.60
C ALA A 142 -4.63 6.48 -0.20
N TRP A 143 -3.38 6.03 -0.16
CA TRP A 143 -2.65 5.80 1.08
C TRP A 143 -2.49 7.08 1.91
N ASP A 144 -2.09 8.21 1.29
CA ASP A 144 -1.94 9.51 1.95
C ASP A 144 -3.27 10.06 2.51
N ARG A 145 -4.41 9.64 1.95
CA ARG A 145 -5.76 9.95 2.42
C ARG A 145 -6.28 9.02 3.51
N GLY A 146 -5.50 8.01 3.90
CA GLY A 146 -5.87 7.04 4.94
C GLY A 146 -6.76 5.88 4.44
N ILE A 147 -6.91 5.71 3.12
CA ILE A 147 -7.51 4.50 2.55
C ILE A 147 -6.58 3.32 2.88
N VAL A 148 -7.14 2.26 3.46
CA VAL A 148 -6.34 1.10 3.88
C VAL A 148 -5.90 0.32 2.65
N LEU A 149 -4.60 0.11 2.48
CA LEU A 149 -4.05 -0.72 1.42
C LEU A 149 -3.68 -2.10 1.96
N GLY A 150 -3.69 -3.13 1.10
CA GLY A 150 -3.26 -4.44 1.55
C GLY A 150 -3.22 -5.48 0.44
N GLY A 151 -2.93 -6.72 0.85
CA GLY A 151 -2.88 -7.88 -0.03
C GLY A 151 -1.84 -8.90 0.42
N ALA A 152 -1.73 -9.99 -0.35
CA ALA A 152 -0.77 -11.06 -0.09
C ALA A 152 0.10 -11.35 -1.31
N SER A 153 1.29 -11.96 -1.08
CA SER A 153 2.22 -12.34 -2.16
C SER A 153 2.64 -11.10 -2.98
N ALA A 154 2.37 -11.06 -4.28
CA ALA A 154 2.59 -9.86 -5.09
C ALA A 154 1.85 -8.63 -4.52
N GLY A 155 0.66 -8.82 -3.94
CA GLY A 155 -0.13 -7.77 -3.30
C GLY A 155 0.40 -7.30 -1.94
N SER A 156 1.33 -8.02 -1.32
CA SER A 156 2.09 -7.56 -0.16
C SER A 156 3.42 -6.94 -0.57
N LEU A 157 4.10 -7.58 -1.51
CA LEU A 157 5.42 -7.18 -1.99
C LEU A 157 5.41 -5.80 -2.64
N CYS A 158 4.36 -5.48 -3.39
CA CYS A 158 4.25 -4.25 -4.18
C CYS A 158 4.41 -2.95 -3.38
N TRP A 159 4.20 -2.97 -2.08
CA TRP A 159 4.25 -1.77 -1.22
C TRP A 159 5.66 -1.39 -0.78
N PHE A 160 6.59 -2.35 -0.74
CA PHE A 160 7.97 -2.12 -0.31
C PHE A 160 8.82 -1.47 -1.40
N GLU A 161 10.07 -1.11 -1.08
CA GLU A 161 11.01 -0.61 -2.07
C GLU A 161 11.45 -1.74 -3.01
N GLU A 162 11.60 -2.95 -2.47
CA GLU A 162 12.06 -4.13 -3.20
C GLU A 162 11.73 -5.44 -2.49
N GLY A 163 11.98 -6.55 -3.15
CA GLY A 163 11.93 -7.86 -2.51
C GLY A 163 12.12 -9.03 -3.47
N THR A 164 11.92 -10.25 -2.93
CA THR A 164 12.10 -11.50 -3.67
C THR A 164 10.85 -11.86 -4.46
N THR A 165 11.01 -12.21 -5.73
CA THR A 165 9.90 -12.55 -6.63
C THR A 165 10.24 -13.72 -7.56
N ASP A 166 9.24 -14.52 -7.88
CA ASP A 166 9.23 -15.57 -8.91
C ASP A 166 8.65 -15.09 -10.26
N SER A 167 8.48 -13.78 -10.42
CA SER A 167 7.86 -13.18 -11.62
C SER A 167 8.64 -13.39 -12.93
N ARG A 168 9.89 -13.87 -12.86
CA ARG A 168 10.70 -14.22 -14.01
C ARG A 168 10.85 -15.72 -14.18
N PRO A 169 11.03 -16.23 -15.41
CA PRO A 169 11.17 -17.67 -15.63
C PRO A 169 12.36 -18.28 -14.87
N LYS A 170 12.16 -19.48 -14.34
CA LYS A 170 13.19 -20.41 -13.81
C LYS A 170 13.85 -20.03 -12.48
N GLN A 171 13.75 -18.80 -11.99
CA GLN A 171 14.47 -18.40 -10.79
C GLN A 171 13.77 -17.30 -10.00
N LEU A 172 13.98 -17.31 -8.70
CA LEU A 172 13.68 -16.17 -7.84
C LEU A 172 14.67 -15.03 -8.13
N THR A 173 14.18 -13.81 -8.16
CA THR A 173 14.97 -12.61 -8.44
C THR A 173 14.53 -11.44 -7.55
N ILE A 174 15.25 -10.31 -7.67
CA ILE A 174 14.85 -9.05 -7.04
C ILE A 174 13.85 -8.33 -7.95
N VAL A 175 12.83 -7.73 -7.36
CA VAL A 175 11.94 -6.76 -8.02
C VAL A 175 11.94 -5.45 -7.24
N LYS A 176 11.99 -4.32 -7.94
CA LYS A 176 11.77 -2.98 -7.38
C LYS A 176 10.28 -2.66 -7.45
N CYS A 177 9.74 -2.15 -6.36
CA CYS A 177 8.30 -1.92 -6.19
C CYS A 177 7.97 -0.44 -5.96
N LEU A 178 6.87 -0.12 -5.24
CA LEU A 178 6.38 1.26 -5.10
C LEU A 178 7.12 2.08 -4.04
N GLY A 179 7.73 1.42 -3.05
CA GLY A 179 8.47 2.10 -1.97
C GLY A 179 7.58 2.92 -1.02
N PHE A 180 6.33 2.49 -0.79
CA PHE A 180 5.49 3.09 0.24
C PHE A 180 5.95 2.67 1.62
N LEU A 181 6.43 1.43 1.75
CA LEU A 181 7.11 0.90 2.93
C LEU A 181 8.60 0.79 2.65
N GLU A 182 9.41 1.19 3.61
CA GLU A 182 10.86 1.13 3.52
C GLU A 182 11.39 -0.31 3.61
N GLY A 183 12.56 -0.54 3.00
CA GLY A 183 13.23 -1.81 3.04
C GLY A 183 12.70 -2.83 2.04
N SER A 184 12.81 -4.10 2.38
CA SER A 184 12.49 -5.21 1.49
C SER A 184 11.42 -6.16 2.07
N HIS A 185 10.85 -6.99 1.20
CA HIS A 185 9.89 -8.01 1.61
C HIS A 185 10.09 -9.35 0.91
N SER A 186 9.92 -10.43 1.67
CA SER A 186 9.92 -11.81 1.17
C SER A 186 8.65 -12.53 1.60
N PRO A 187 7.64 -12.67 0.73
CA PRO A 187 6.44 -13.46 1.00
C PRO A 187 6.72 -14.96 0.86
N HIS A 188 5.76 -15.84 1.24
CA HIS A 188 5.84 -17.30 1.13
C HIS A 188 7.09 -17.91 1.80
N TYR A 189 7.51 -17.33 2.92
CA TYR A 189 8.83 -17.57 3.50
C TYR A 189 9.03 -19.02 4.00
N ASP A 190 7.95 -19.66 4.44
CA ASP A 190 7.94 -21.07 4.85
C ASP A 190 7.58 -22.04 3.71
N ALA A 191 6.83 -21.57 2.71
CA ALA A 191 6.23 -22.45 1.72
C ALA A 191 7.10 -22.67 0.48
N GLU A 192 7.94 -21.72 0.11
CA GLU A 192 8.82 -21.81 -1.05
C GLU A 192 10.26 -22.07 -0.63
N LYS A 193 10.72 -23.29 -0.85
CA LYS A 193 12.02 -23.82 -0.38
C LYS A 193 13.22 -22.88 -0.59
N ASN A 194 13.24 -22.13 -1.69
CA ASN A 194 14.39 -21.29 -2.06
C ASN A 194 14.24 -19.81 -1.62
N ARG A 195 13.09 -19.43 -1.06
CA ARG A 195 12.84 -18.01 -0.66
C ARG A 195 13.78 -17.56 0.45
N ARG A 196 13.76 -18.29 1.56
CA ARG A 196 14.54 -17.95 2.75
C ARG A 196 16.04 -17.96 2.50
N PRO A 197 16.64 -19.00 1.85
CA PRO A 197 18.06 -18.98 1.52
C PRO A 197 18.46 -17.80 0.63
N LEU A 198 17.69 -17.52 -0.43
CA LEU A 198 17.97 -16.40 -1.31
C LEU A 198 17.86 -15.05 -0.60
N TYR A 199 16.84 -14.87 0.26
CA TYR A 199 16.65 -13.62 0.98
C TYR A 199 17.83 -13.33 1.91
N HIS A 200 18.33 -14.36 2.62
CA HIS A 200 19.56 -14.27 3.43
C HIS A 200 20.79 -13.92 2.59
N GLU A 201 20.97 -14.57 1.45
CA GLU A 201 22.10 -14.31 0.54
C GLU A 201 22.08 -12.86 0.04
N LEU A 202 20.93 -12.37 -0.40
CA LEU A 202 20.78 -11.02 -0.94
C LEU A 202 21.02 -9.93 0.11
N ILE A 203 20.53 -10.12 1.33
CA ILE A 203 20.78 -9.18 2.45
C ILE A 203 22.25 -9.29 2.89
N GLY A 204 22.77 -10.51 3.02
CA GLY A 204 24.17 -10.75 3.42
C GLY A 204 25.19 -10.16 2.47
N SER A 205 24.90 -10.17 1.18
CA SER A 205 25.76 -9.58 0.14
C SER A 205 25.52 -8.08 -0.08
N GLY A 206 24.53 -7.47 0.61
CA GLY A 206 24.19 -6.06 0.43
C GLY A 206 23.46 -5.75 -0.89
N GLN A 207 23.02 -6.77 -1.64
CA GLN A 207 22.25 -6.60 -2.88
C GLN A 207 20.78 -6.22 -2.60
N MET A 208 20.30 -6.48 -1.40
CA MET A 208 18.94 -6.15 -0.93
C MET A 208 19.01 -5.49 0.45
N LYS A 209 18.14 -4.53 0.69
CA LYS A 209 17.97 -3.89 1.98
C LYS A 209 17.47 -4.88 3.02
N PRO A 210 17.75 -4.67 4.32
CA PRO A 210 17.04 -5.35 5.40
C PRO A 210 15.53 -5.20 5.25
N GLY A 211 14.77 -6.17 5.78
CA GLY A 211 13.32 -6.08 5.66
C GLY A 211 12.56 -7.25 6.28
N TRP A 212 11.32 -7.36 5.91
CA TRP A 212 10.35 -8.26 6.49
C TRP A 212 10.13 -9.51 5.65
N ALA A 213 10.01 -10.63 6.30
CA ALA A 213 9.58 -11.88 5.67
C ALA A 213 8.35 -12.43 6.40
N CYS A 214 7.39 -12.94 5.64
CA CYS A 214 6.16 -13.50 6.19
C CYS A 214 5.92 -14.91 5.66
N ASP A 215 5.61 -15.83 6.56
CA ASP A 215 5.08 -17.14 6.23
C ASP A 215 3.71 -17.00 5.55
N ASN A 216 3.24 -18.06 4.88
CA ASN A 216 1.85 -18.12 4.46
C ASN A 216 0.94 -18.00 5.68
N ASP A 217 -0.16 -17.26 5.53
CA ASP A 217 -1.14 -17.00 6.57
C ASP A 217 -0.63 -16.18 7.78
N ALA A 218 0.57 -15.58 7.67
CA ALA A 218 1.07 -14.56 8.59
C ALA A 218 1.19 -13.20 7.88
N GLY A 219 1.06 -12.12 8.64
CA GLY A 219 1.08 -10.78 8.09
C GLY A 219 1.44 -9.70 9.09
N ILE A 220 1.56 -8.48 8.58
CA ILE A 220 1.93 -7.29 9.36
C ILE A 220 0.98 -6.16 9.02
N TYR A 221 0.46 -5.49 10.04
CA TYR A 221 -0.20 -4.21 9.92
C TYR A 221 0.78 -3.09 10.20
N PHE A 222 0.89 -2.15 9.25
CA PHE A 222 1.71 -0.95 9.34
C PHE A 222 0.85 0.30 9.48
N GLU A 223 1.30 1.22 10.33
CA GLU A 223 0.90 2.63 10.31
C GLU A 223 2.12 3.46 9.89
N ASP A 224 1.98 4.19 8.79
CA ASP A 224 3.11 4.79 8.09
C ASP A 224 4.16 3.72 7.73
N ASN A 225 5.40 3.82 8.22
CA ASN A 225 6.44 2.80 8.06
C ASN A 225 6.63 1.91 9.29
N GLU A 226 5.81 2.10 10.33
CA GLU A 226 5.98 1.40 11.60
C GLU A 226 5.11 0.13 11.66
N PRO A 227 5.68 -1.05 11.89
CA PRO A 227 4.91 -2.25 12.15
C PRO A 227 4.19 -2.11 13.50
N LYS A 228 2.86 -2.20 13.49
CA LYS A 228 2.03 -2.04 14.71
C LYS A 228 1.54 -3.37 15.27
N ARG A 229 1.19 -4.31 14.38
CA ARG A 229 0.73 -5.64 14.79
C ARG A 229 1.22 -6.70 13.82
N PHE A 230 1.58 -7.83 14.38
CA PHE A 230 1.84 -9.07 13.65
C PHE A 230 0.63 -9.97 13.82
N VAL A 231 0.12 -10.54 12.73
CA VAL A 231 -1.15 -11.28 12.74
C VAL A 231 -1.03 -12.60 11.97
N HIS A 232 -1.83 -13.61 12.35
CA HIS A 232 -1.87 -14.89 11.63
C HIS A 232 -3.27 -15.50 11.60
N THR A 233 -3.49 -16.39 10.64
CA THR A 233 -4.71 -17.21 10.53
C THR A 233 -4.40 -18.71 10.64
N ARG A 234 -3.12 -19.09 10.62
CA ARG A 234 -2.62 -20.48 10.75
C ARG A 234 -1.63 -20.55 11.91
N ASP A 235 -1.84 -21.51 12.81
CA ASP A 235 -0.92 -21.75 13.91
C ASP A 235 0.50 -22.01 13.39
N ALA A 236 1.50 -21.61 14.18
CA ALA A 236 2.93 -21.69 13.87
C ALA A 236 3.41 -20.81 12.69
N ALA A 237 2.52 -20.12 11.94
CA ALA A 237 2.96 -19.14 10.95
C ALA A 237 3.60 -17.92 11.63
N LYS A 238 4.74 -17.48 11.12
CA LYS A 238 5.57 -16.43 11.72
C LYS A 238 5.86 -15.28 10.78
N VAL A 239 6.29 -14.20 11.38
CA VAL A 239 6.86 -13.03 10.72
C VAL A 239 8.31 -12.92 11.17
N TYR A 240 9.17 -12.48 10.28
CA TYR A 240 10.59 -12.30 10.56
C TYR A 240 11.06 -10.92 10.09
N TYR A 241 11.99 -10.33 10.84
CA TYR A 241 12.81 -9.23 10.35
C TYR A 241 14.21 -9.74 10.07
N VAL A 242 14.70 -9.53 8.85
CA VAL A 242 16.02 -10.01 8.42
C VAL A 242 16.92 -8.81 8.17
N SER A 243 18.07 -8.79 8.85
CA SER A 243 19.04 -7.70 8.81
C SER A 243 20.47 -8.22 8.66
N LEU A 244 21.40 -7.29 8.40
CA LEU A 244 22.85 -7.55 8.45
C LEU A 244 23.42 -6.84 9.68
N GLU A 245 23.92 -7.61 10.64
CA GLU A 245 24.51 -7.10 11.88
C GLU A 245 25.91 -7.65 12.07
N GLY A 246 26.90 -6.77 12.19
CA GLY A 246 28.31 -7.18 12.34
C GLY A 246 28.82 -8.06 11.23
N GLY A 247 28.32 -7.90 9.98
CA GLY A 247 28.69 -8.71 8.83
C GLY A 247 28.02 -10.09 8.78
N ARG A 248 27.03 -10.36 9.64
CA ARG A 248 26.25 -11.61 9.66
C ARG A 248 24.78 -11.31 9.44
N VAL A 249 24.10 -12.19 8.70
CA VAL A 249 22.66 -12.13 8.57
C VAL A 249 22.01 -12.57 9.88
N VAL A 250 21.17 -11.69 10.42
CA VAL A 250 20.39 -11.94 11.64
C VAL A 250 18.92 -12.02 11.21
N GLU A 251 18.25 -13.06 11.64
CA GLU A 251 16.82 -13.26 11.42
C GLU A 251 16.12 -13.28 12.78
N LYS A 252 15.32 -12.26 13.04
CA LYS A 252 14.56 -12.12 14.29
C LYS A 252 13.11 -12.55 14.05
N PRO A 253 12.63 -13.63 14.69
CA PRO A 253 11.23 -14.04 14.61
C PRO A 253 10.34 -13.15 15.48
N TYR A 254 9.09 -13.00 15.05
CA TYR A 254 7.99 -12.38 15.79
C TYR A 254 6.82 -13.35 15.84
N ASP A 255 6.20 -13.46 17.01
CA ASP A 255 5.03 -14.30 17.24
C ASP A 255 3.76 -13.47 16.96
N PRO A 256 3.03 -13.76 15.88
CA PRO A 256 1.85 -12.99 15.52
C PRO A 256 0.64 -13.39 16.38
N GLU A 257 -0.30 -12.45 16.54
CA GLU A 257 -1.59 -12.67 17.19
C GLU A 257 -2.57 -13.33 16.20
N ARG A 258 -3.42 -14.23 16.71
CA ARG A 258 -4.46 -14.84 15.87
C ARG A 258 -5.57 -13.84 15.56
N ILE A 259 -5.91 -13.73 14.27
CA ILE A 259 -7.12 -13.04 13.78
C ILE A 259 -8.15 -14.06 13.29
N ALA A 260 -9.47 -13.77 13.44
CA ALA A 260 -10.58 -14.68 13.16
C ALA A 260 -11.48 -14.20 12.00
#